data_d35d84239ccd7671e3e1b5838316c625
#
_entry.id   d35d84239ccd7671e3e1b5838316c625
#
_cell.length_a   1.000
_cell.length_b   1.000
_cell.length_c   1.000
_cell.angle_alpha   90.00
_cell.angle_beta   90.00
_cell.angle_gamma   90.00
#
_symmetry.space_group_name_H-M   'P 1'
#
loop_
_entity.id
_entity.type
_entity.pdbx_description
1 polymer ?
#
loop_
_entity_poly.entity_id
_entity_poly.type
_entity_poly.pdbx_seq_one_letter_code
_entity_poly.pdbx_strand_id
1 'polypeptide(L)'
;MIELKTNFEPRLHRRYQQLVMEHLSPAQRIAAGLRALPDKGSAFASTQAAWRFYANERVTPTELMMPILEYAEKAVRMECEQFALCLHDWSSLFYGKHNSKKDRIQLGKEKTFGYELQTSLVISDKNGEPLAPLCHSLFSGRGIDCDAHSHIVA
;
A
#
# COMPACT_ATOMS: atom_id res chain seq x y z
N MET A 1 12.37 16.09 5.65
CA MET A 1 12.32 15.11 4.52
C MET A 1 12.05 13.76 5.14
N ILE A 2 10.99 13.06 4.75
CA ILE A 2 10.70 11.71 5.27
C ILE A 2 11.75 10.78 4.67
N GLU A 3 12.59 10.18 5.49
CA GLU A 3 13.55 9.17 5.06
C GLU A 3 12.81 7.83 4.98
N LEU A 4 12.59 7.36 3.73
CA LEU A 4 11.97 6.07 3.47
C LEU A 4 13.06 5.03 3.32
N LYS A 5 13.14 4.07 4.22
CA LYS A 5 14.06 2.95 4.07
C LYS A 5 13.43 1.89 3.16
N THR A 6 14.17 1.49 2.13
CA THR A 6 13.80 0.43 1.19
C THR A 6 15.07 -0.30 0.75
N ASN A 7 14.92 -1.53 0.28
CA ASN A 7 16.02 -2.28 -0.36
C ASN A 7 16.14 -1.99 -1.86
N PHE A 8 15.43 -0.99 -2.36
CA PHE A 8 15.53 -0.58 -3.75
C PHE A 8 16.94 -0.09 -4.11
N GLU A 9 17.38 -0.40 -5.32
CA GLU A 9 18.56 0.28 -5.89
C GLU A 9 18.37 1.81 -5.87
N PRO A 10 19.45 2.62 -5.84
CA PRO A 10 19.34 4.07 -5.62
C PRO A 10 18.44 4.82 -6.61
N ARG A 11 18.33 4.33 -7.85
CA ARG A 11 17.45 4.93 -8.87
C ARG A 11 15.98 4.67 -8.59
N LEU A 12 15.62 3.43 -8.22
CA LEU A 12 14.25 3.07 -7.85
C LEU A 12 13.85 3.74 -6.53
N HIS A 13 14.75 3.80 -5.56
CA HIS A 13 14.51 4.48 -4.29
C HIS A 13 14.17 5.97 -4.49
N ARG A 14 14.96 6.70 -5.28
CA ARG A 14 14.64 8.11 -5.61
C ARG A 14 13.29 8.25 -6.32
N ARG A 15 12.95 7.34 -7.22
CA ARG A 15 11.64 7.34 -7.88
C ARG A 15 10.51 7.08 -6.90
N TYR A 16 10.69 6.13 -6.00
CA TYR A 16 9.72 5.83 -4.95
C TYR A 16 9.47 7.05 -4.04
N GLN A 17 10.53 7.67 -3.53
CA GLN A 17 10.41 8.90 -2.74
C GLN A 17 9.65 10.00 -3.49
N GLN A 18 9.97 10.21 -4.77
CA GLN A 18 9.29 11.21 -5.59
C GLN A 18 7.80 10.88 -5.75
N LEU A 19 7.44 9.62 -6.02
CA LEU A 19 6.03 9.20 -6.13
C LEU A 19 5.27 9.40 -4.82
N VAL A 20 5.86 9.05 -3.68
CA VAL A 20 5.26 9.30 -2.37
C VAL A 20 5.00 10.79 -2.16
N MET A 21 5.97 11.65 -2.45
CA MET A 21 5.79 13.10 -2.34
C MET A 21 4.73 13.65 -3.29
N GLU A 22 4.69 13.16 -4.53
CA GLU A 22 3.68 13.53 -5.51
C GLU A 22 2.26 13.09 -5.10
N HIS A 23 2.11 11.98 -4.39
CA HIS A 23 0.81 11.53 -3.85
C HIS A 23 0.40 12.29 -2.58
N LEU A 24 1.36 12.66 -1.73
CA LEU A 24 1.08 13.39 -0.49
C LEU A 24 0.78 14.87 -0.74
N SER A 25 1.41 15.48 -1.76
CA SER A 25 1.24 16.90 -2.06
C SER A 25 -0.22 17.34 -2.29
N PRO A 26 -1.05 16.59 -3.04
CA PRO A 26 -2.47 16.92 -3.20
C PRO A 26 -3.39 16.36 -2.09
N ALA A 27 -2.86 15.69 -1.06
CA ALA A 27 -3.66 15.01 -0.04
C ALA A 27 -4.58 15.94 0.76
N GLN A 28 -4.33 17.26 0.75
CA GLN A 28 -5.22 18.26 1.36
C GLN A 28 -6.42 18.64 0.48
N ARG A 29 -6.54 18.09 -0.73
CA ARG A 29 -7.62 18.36 -1.67
C ARG A 29 -8.58 17.17 -1.73
N ILE A 30 -9.86 17.45 -2.01
CA ILE A 30 -10.93 16.43 -2.16
C ILE A 30 -10.58 15.40 -3.25
N ALA A 31 -9.85 15.79 -4.29
CA ALA A 31 -9.35 14.89 -5.33
C ALA A 31 -7.84 14.68 -5.14
N ALA A 32 -7.45 13.63 -4.41
CA ALA A 32 -6.07 13.23 -4.29
C ALA A 32 -5.62 12.36 -5.48
N GLY A 33 -4.33 12.38 -5.77
CA GLY A 33 -3.68 11.56 -6.78
C GLY A 33 -2.94 12.37 -7.85
N LEU A 34 -2.21 11.68 -8.72
CA LEU A 34 -1.33 12.34 -9.72
C LEU A 34 -2.05 13.30 -10.67
N ARG A 35 -3.36 13.06 -10.93
CA ARG A 35 -4.18 13.97 -11.77
C ARG A 35 -4.49 15.30 -11.10
N ALA A 36 -4.33 15.41 -9.79
CA ALA A 36 -4.57 16.64 -9.04
C ALA A 36 -3.34 17.57 -8.99
N LEU A 37 -2.23 17.19 -9.61
CA LEU A 37 -1.06 18.05 -9.75
C LEU A 37 -1.43 19.32 -10.54
N PRO A 38 -0.87 20.49 -10.17
CA PRO A 38 -1.27 21.80 -10.73
C PRO A 38 -1.05 21.92 -12.23
N ASP A 39 0.00 21.29 -12.74
CA ASP A 39 0.37 21.34 -14.16
C ASP A 39 0.03 20.03 -14.87
N LYS A 40 -0.72 20.12 -15.98
CA LYS A 40 -1.13 18.95 -16.77
C LYS A 40 0.05 18.18 -17.37
N GLY A 41 1.11 18.89 -17.78
CA GLY A 41 2.33 18.27 -18.30
C GLY A 41 3.04 17.45 -17.24
N SER A 42 3.21 18.00 -16.04
CA SER A 42 3.77 17.31 -14.88
C SER A 42 2.89 16.11 -14.48
N ALA A 43 1.56 16.28 -14.46
CA ALA A 43 0.64 15.19 -14.12
C ALA A 43 0.76 14.00 -15.09
N PHE A 44 0.89 14.28 -16.39
CA PHE A 44 1.07 13.22 -17.40
C PHE A 44 2.43 12.51 -17.25
N ALA A 45 3.51 13.29 -17.10
CA ALA A 45 4.86 12.74 -16.89
C ALA A 45 4.94 11.89 -15.62
N SER A 46 4.37 12.37 -14.52
CA SER A 46 4.31 11.65 -13.25
C SER A 46 3.47 10.36 -13.35
N THR A 47 2.35 10.40 -14.07
CA THR A 47 1.52 9.21 -14.31
C THR A 47 2.28 8.15 -15.11
N GLN A 48 2.99 8.55 -16.18
CA GLN A 48 3.83 7.63 -16.96
C GLN A 48 4.99 7.06 -16.13
N ALA A 49 5.62 7.90 -15.31
CA ALA A 49 6.71 7.49 -14.45
C ALA A 49 6.23 6.52 -13.37
N ALA A 50 5.04 6.73 -12.78
CA ALA A 50 4.41 5.82 -11.85
C ALA A 50 4.10 4.48 -12.52
N TRP A 51 3.51 4.51 -13.72
CA TRP A 51 3.23 3.28 -14.45
C TRP A 51 4.50 2.45 -14.70
N ARG A 52 5.58 3.09 -15.16
CA ARG A 52 6.88 2.41 -15.39
C ARG A 52 7.49 1.89 -14.10
N PHE A 53 7.33 2.60 -13.00
CA PHE A 53 7.81 2.18 -11.69
C PHE A 53 7.07 0.92 -11.22
N TYR A 54 5.73 0.92 -11.21
CA TYR A 54 4.95 -0.22 -10.78
C TYR A 54 4.97 -1.41 -11.77
N ALA A 55 5.32 -1.19 -13.04
CA ALA A 55 5.54 -2.26 -14.02
C ALA A 55 6.94 -2.88 -13.93
N ASN A 56 7.81 -2.38 -13.07
CA ASN A 56 9.16 -2.93 -12.90
C ASN A 56 9.10 -4.14 -11.96
N GLU A 57 9.57 -5.30 -12.43
CA GLU A 57 9.57 -6.56 -11.68
C GLU A 57 10.34 -6.52 -10.35
N ARG A 58 11.26 -5.55 -10.19
CA ARG A 58 11.99 -5.32 -8.93
C ARG A 58 11.17 -4.56 -7.89
N VAL A 59 10.01 -4.04 -8.27
CA VAL A 59 9.10 -3.33 -7.35
C VAL A 59 8.04 -4.32 -6.89
N THR A 60 8.27 -4.91 -5.74
CA THR A 60 7.35 -5.86 -5.14
C THR A 60 6.47 -5.19 -4.08
N PRO A 61 5.28 -5.73 -3.76
CA PRO A 61 4.48 -5.26 -2.64
C PRO A 61 5.27 -5.21 -1.33
N THR A 62 6.08 -6.23 -1.06
CA THR A 62 6.94 -6.31 0.12
C THR A 62 7.90 -5.12 0.23
N GLU A 63 8.60 -4.78 -0.86
CA GLU A 63 9.53 -3.64 -0.87
C GLU A 63 8.81 -2.29 -0.68
N LEU A 64 7.59 -2.16 -1.21
CA LEU A 64 6.77 -0.95 -1.03
C LEU A 64 6.30 -0.78 0.41
N MET A 65 6.08 -1.88 1.13
CA MET A 65 5.64 -1.86 2.53
C MET A 65 6.76 -1.67 3.55
N MET A 66 8.02 -1.89 3.19
CA MET A 66 9.16 -1.79 4.12
C MET A 66 9.15 -0.54 5.01
N PRO A 67 8.95 0.69 4.50
CA PRO A 67 8.95 1.88 5.35
C PRO A 67 7.81 1.89 6.38
N ILE A 68 6.65 1.32 6.04
CA ILE A 68 5.48 1.24 6.92
C ILE A 68 5.74 0.19 8.00
N LEU A 69 6.33 -0.94 7.65
CA LEU A 69 6.70 -2.00 8.60
C LEU A 69 7.73 -1.52 9.62
N GLU A 70 8.75 -0.78 9.20
CA GLU A 70 9.72 -0.17 10.12
C GLU A 70 9.06 0.86 11.06
N TYR A 71 8.12 1.64 10.53
CA TYR A 71 7.33 2.56 11.34
C TYR A 71 6.47 1.80 12.35
N ALA A 72 5.77 0.73 11.91
CA ALA A 72 4.94 -0.11 12.76
C ALA A 72 5.75 -0.73 13.92
N GLU A 73 6.94 -1.27 13.63
CA GLU A 73 7.82 -1.85 14.64
C GLU A 73 8.21 -0.81 15.72
N LYS A 74 8.57 0.40 15.30
CA LYS A 74 8.90 1.50 16.22
C LYS A 74 7.68 1.93 17.03
N ALA A 75 6.53 2.08 16.37
CA ALA A 75 5.28 2.48 17.03
C ALA A 75 4.85 1.46 18.09
N VAL A 76 4.92 0.16 17.79
CA VAL A 76 4.63 -0.90 18.76
C VAL A 76 5.52 -0.79 19.98
N ARG A 77 6.84 -0.62 19.81
CA ARG A 77 7.79 -0.50 20.93
C ARG A 77 7.55 0.72 21.81
N MET A 78 7.02 1.81 21.24
CA MET A 78 6.79 3.07 21.96
C MET A 78 5.38 3.18 22.56
N GLU A 79 4.39 2.64 21.84
CA GLU A 79 2.98 2.89 22.11
C GLU A 79 2.23 1.67 22.66
N CYS A 80 2.85 0.49 22.76
CA CYS A 80 2.27 -0.68 23.42
C CYS A 80 2.95 -0.94 24.78
N GLU A 81 2.20 -1.54 25.71
CA GLU A 81 2.73 -1.92 27.04
C GLU A 81 3.03 -3.39 27.15
N GLN A 82 2.05 -4.24 26.91
CA GLN A 82 2.15 -5.70 27.07
C GLN A 82 1.86 -6.43 25.76
N PHE A 83 0.93 -5.89 24.95
CA PHE A 83 0.44 -6.53 23.73
C PHE A 83 0.33 -5.54 22.59
N ALA A 84 0.67 -5.97 21.39
CA ALA A 84 0.27 -5.31 20.17
C ALA A 84 -0.99 -6.02 19.65
N LEU A 85 -2.14 -5.35 19.65
CA LEU A 85 -3.39 -5.91 19.14
C LEU A 85 -3.38 -5.84 17.62
N CYS A 86 -3.78 -6.92 16.95
CA CYS A 86 -3.84 -6.96 15.48
C CYS A 86 -5.28 -7.17 15.04
N LEU A 87 -5.84 -6.21 14.32
CA LEU A 87 -7.16 -6.29 13.70
C LEU A 87 -7.01 -6.63 12.22
N HIS A 88 -7.78 -7.61 11.77
CA HIS A 88 -7.89 -7.98 10.36
C HIS A 88 -9.19 -7.44 9.78
N ASP A 89 -9.09 -6.69 8.70
CA ASP A 89 -10.24 -6.17 7.96
C ASP A 89 -10.16 -6.54 6.49
N TRP A 90 -11.34 -6.70 5.87
CA TRP A 90 -11.50 -7.13 4.49
C TRP A 90 -12.19 -6.05 3.69
N SER A 91 -11.57 -5.65 2.59
CA SER A 91 -12.09 -4.65 1.68
C SER A 91 -12.29 -5.24 0.29
N SER A 92 -13.45 -5.02 -0.31
CA SER A 92 -13.71 -5.40 -1.71
C SER A 92 -13.36 -4.26 -2.66
N LEU A 93 -12.46 -4.52 -3.59
CA LEU A 93 -12.03 -3.58 -4.62
C LEU A 93 -12.76 -3.89 -5.93
N PHE A 94 -13.77 -3.07 -6.26
CA PHE A 94 -14.66 -3.31 -7.40
C PHE A 94 -14.07 -2.82 -8.73
N TYR A 95 -13.85 -3.73 -9.66
CA TYR A 95 -13.31 -3.46 -10.99
C TYR A 95 -14.17 -4.06 -12.12
N GLY A 96 -15.49 -4.12 -11.94
CA GLY A 96 -16.43 -4.76 -12.86
C GLY A 96 -16.31 -4.28 -14.31
N LYS A 97 -16.06 -2.99 -14.53
CA LYS A 97 -15.95 -2.37 -15.88
C LYS A 97 -14.52 -2.41 -16.46
N HIS A 98 -13.53 -2.90 -15.73
CA HIS A 98 -12.12 -2.90 -16.15
C HIS A 98 -11.73 -4.18 -16.85
N ASN A 99 -12.09 -4.33 -18.14
CA ASN A 99 -11.89 -5.54 -18.93
C ASN A 99 -10.40 -5.93 -19.18
N SER A 100 -9.48 -4.99 -18.99
CA SER A 100 -8.02 -5.25 -19.07
C SER A 100 -7.49 -6.09 -17.90
N LYS A 101 -8.19 -6.05 -16.74
CA LYS A 101 -7.84 -6.84 -15.57
C LYS A 101 -8.42 -8.25 -15.70
N LYS A 102 -7.59 -9.22 -16.09
CA LYS A 102 -8.01 -10.60 -16.41
C LYS A 102 -8.03 -11.53 -15.19
N ASP A 103 -7.37 -11.13 -14.13
CA ASP A 103 -7.17 -11.89 -12.89
C ASP A 103 -8.13 -11.48 -11.75
N ARG A 104 -9.23 -10.84 -12.11
CA ARG A 104 -10.30 -10.50 -11.14
C ARG A 104 -10.99 -11.76 -10.64
N ILE A 105 -11.35 -11.77 -9.37
CA ILE A 105 -12.23 -12.77 -8.75
C ILE A 105 -13.67 -12.29 -8.73
N GLN A 106 -14.61 -13.21 -8.58
CA GLN A 106 -16.02 -12.88 -8.34
C GLN A 106 -16.19 -12.51 -6.86
N LEU A 107 -16.75 -11.33 -6.62
CA LEU A 107 -17.02 -10.82 -5.28
C LEU A 107 -18.48 -11.06 -4.92
N GLY A 108 -18.73 -11.80 -3.83
CA GLY A 108 -20.06 -12.07 -3.34
C GLY A 108 -20.92 -12.90 -4.29
N LYS A 109 -22.27 -12.78 -4.15
CA LYS A 109 -23.26 -13.56 -4.92
C LYS A 109 -23.62 -12.96 -6.27
N GLU A 110 -23.38 -11.67 -6.46
CA GLU A 110 -23.66 -10.98 -7.72
C GLU A 110 -22.51 -11.14 -8.69
N LYS A 111 -22.76 -10.95 -10.00
CA LYS A 111 -21.70 -10.98 -11.03
C LYS A 111 -20.80 -9.74 -10.96
N THR A 112 -20.28 -9.46 -9.77
CA THR A 112 -19.39 -8.36 -9.50
C THR A 112 -17.96 -8.89 -9.45
N PHE A 113 -17.06 -8.28 -10.20
CA PHE A 113 -15.68 -8.71 -10.32
C PHE A 113 -14.71 -7.67 -9.76
N GLY A 114 -13.65 -8.15 -9.12
CA GLY A 114 -12.65 -7.29 -8.53
C GLY A 114 -11.57 -8.07 -7.81
N TYR A 115 -11.14 -7.54 -6.69
CA TYR A 115 -10.15 -8.15 -5.80
C TYR A 115 -10.63 -8.02 -4.37
N GLU A 116 -10.16 -8.89 -3.49
CA GLU A 116 -10.29 -8.70 -2.05
C GLU A 116 -8.94 -8.30 -1.46
N LEU A 117 -8.96 -7.31 -0.59
CA LEU A 117 -7.79 -6.83 0.13
C LEU A 117 -8.02 -7.06 1.62
N GLN A 118 -7.21 -7.91 2.23
CA GLN A 118 -7.12 -8.04 3.67
C GLN A 118 -6.03 -7.09 4.18
N THR A 119 -6.36 -6.30 5.17
CA THR A 119 -5.41 -5.44 5.88
C THR A 119 -5.32 -5.86 7.34
N SER A 120 -4.10 -6.03 7.83
CA SER A 120 -3.83 -6.27 9.26
C SER A 120 -3.34 -4.97 9.88
N LEU A 121 -4.10 -4.41 10.80
CA LEU A 121 -3.83 -3.12 11.46
C LEU A 121 -3.41 -3.36 12.90
N VAL A 122 -2.28 -2.77 13.30
CA VAL A 122 -1.84 -2.76 14.70
C VAL A 122 -2.51 -1.65 15.48
N ILE A 123 -2.92 -1.99 16.70
CA ILE A 123 -3.56 -1.10 17.65
C ILE A 123 -2.82 -1.17 18.99
N SER A 124 -2.64 -0.03 19.63
CA SER A 124 -2.08 0.08 20.97
C SER A 124 -3.01 -0.53 22.02
N ASP A 125 -2.46 -1.34 22.92
CA ASP A 125 -3.16 -1.87 24.09
C ASP A 125 -3.36 -0.81 25.20
N LYS A 126 -2.63 0.30 25.15
CA LYS A 126 -2.76 1.40 26.13
C LYS A 126 -4.05 2.20 25.97
N ASN A 127 -4.38 2.55 24.74
CA ASN A 127 -5.42 3.56 24.46
C ASN A 127 -6.34 3.16 23.30
N GLY A 128 -6.08 2.04 22.63
CA GLY A 128 -6.87 1.59 21.48
C GLY A 128 -6.61 2.38 20.19
N GLU A 129 -5.57 3.21 20.14
CA GLU A 129 -5.24 3.98 18.93
C GLU A 129 -4.62 3.10 17.83
N PRO A 130 -5.03 3.31 16.57
CA PRO A 130 -4.41 2.62 15.45
C PRO A 130 -3.00 3.15 15.21
N LEU A 131 -2.03 2.25 15.08
CA LEU A 131 -0.62 2.60 14.91
C LEU A 131 -0.19 2.55 13.45
N ALA A 132 -0.27 1.38 12.82
CA ALA A 132 0.11 1.19 11.43
C ALA A 132 -0.42 -0.13 10.87
N PRO A 133 -0.57 -0.26 9.54
CA PRO A 133 -0.76 -1.56 8.91
C PRO A 133 0.52 -2.40 8.96
N LEU A 134 0.37 -3.70 9.26
CA LEU A 134 1.44 -4.70 9.28
C LEU A 134 1.51 -5.55 8.01
N CYS A 135 0.36 -5.78 7.39
CA CYS A 135 0.28 -6.68 6.26
C CYS A 135 -0.90 -6.31 5.38
N HIS A 136 -0.71 -6.45 4.07
CA HIS A 136 -1.77 -6.46 3.08
C HIS A 136 -1.70 -7.78 2.31
N SER A 137 -2.83 -8.44 2.16
CA SER A 137 -2.96 -9.63 1.30
C SER A 137 -3.99 -9.34 0.23
N LEU A 138 -3.56 -9.31 -1.03
CA LEU A 138 -4.42 -9.10 -2.19
C LEU A 138 -4.82 -10.44 -2.78
N PHE A 139 -6.11 -10.72 -2.82
CA PHE A 139 -6.69 -11.93 -3.41
C PHE A 139 -7.11 -11.65 -4.85
N SER A 140 -6.54 -12.43 -5.76
CA SER A 140 -6.78 -12.35 -7.20
C SER A 140 -7.00 -13.73 -7.81
N GLY A 141 -7.35 -13.80 -9.08
CA GLY A 141 -7.43 -15.04 -9.84
C GLY A 141 -6.07 -15.74 -10.05
N ARG A 142 -4.96 -15.09 -9.70
CA ARG A 142 -3.62 -15.68 -9.70
C ARG A 142 -3.23 -16.27 -8.34
N GLY A 143 -3.99 -16.01 -7.31
CA GLY A 143 -3.71 -16.40 -5.94
C GLY A 143 -3.67 -15.22 -4.98
N ILE A 144 -2.88 -15.35 -3.92
CA ILE A 144 -2.73 -14.34 -2.87
C ILE A 144 -1.34 -13.73 -2.98
N ASP A 145 -1.31 -12.42 -3.24
CA ASP A 145 -0.10 -11.61 -3.13
C ASP A 145 -0.06 -10.97 -1.74
N CYS A 146 0.88 -11.40 -0.89
CA CYS A 146 1.06 -10.89 0.45
C CYS A 146 2.37 -10.10 0.56
N ASP A 147 2.31 -8.94 1.22
CA ASP A 147 3.47 -8.09 1.48
C ASP A 147 4.15 -8.38 2.84
N ALA A 148 3.62 -9.31 3.62
CA ALA A 148 4.21 -9.68 4.90
C ALA A 148 5.57 -10.38 4.73
N HIS A 149 6.59 -9.87 5.41
CA HIS A 149 7.79 -10.64 5.65
C HIS A 149 7.51 -11.76 6.67
N SER A 150 7.90 -12.98 6.33
CA SER A 150 7.78 -14.16 7.20
C SER A 150 8.54 -14.06 8.54
N HIS A 151 9.19 -12.95 8.82
CA HIS A 151 10.07 -12.73 9.98
C HIS A 151 9.46 -11.86 11.10
N ILE A 152 8.20 -11.42 10.97
CA ILE A 152 7.56 -10.59 12.02
C ILE A 152 6.74 -11.43 13.01
N VAL A 153 6.77 -12.74 12.91
CA VAL A 153 6.11 -13.65 13.86
C VAL A 153 7.17 -14.43 14.61
N ALA A 154 7.78 -13.78 15.59
CA ALA A 154 8.53 -14.43 16.65
C ALA A 154 8.39 -13.61 17.95
#